data_d09c0047fcbdcf71baa2de9fb3525b6f
#
_entry.id   d09c0047fcbdcf71baa2de9fb3525b6f
#
_cell.length_a   1.000
_cell.length_b   1.000
_cell.length_c   1.000
_cell.angle_alpha   90.00
_cell.angle_beta   90.00
_cell.angle_gamma   90.00
#
_symmetry.space_group_name_H-M   'P 1'
#
loop_
_entity.id
_entity.type
_entity.pdbx_description
1 polymer ?
#
loop_
_entity_poly.entity_id
_entity_poly.type
_entity_poly.pdbx_seq_one_letter_code
_entity_poly.pdbx_strand_id
1 'polypeptide(L)'
;GIPMKNITLLKAKVGILAVSCLSITALFACVDKDARSDLSPNLPTDQAQNGDFGDQGGGSDQGLSFPVFDDGVLAFPGAEGYGKNATGARTGEGREIYHVTNLNDAGPGSFRDAVSKPWRIIVFDVSGVIKLSKDPVVLKSNQTILGHTAPGDGIVLYNGRVSASGAQNLIVRYLRIRMGAAYPSDQVDACGVANGADMIFDHCSMTWGRDECFSINPDGKGTAPKNITIQNSIIGQGLQNHSCGGLMQTDISNGCTIFRNLYIDNKTRNPKVKGLNQFVNNVVYN
;
A
#
# COMPACT_ATOMS: atom_id res chain seq x y z
N GLY A 1 67.34 2.78 -27.81
CA GLY A 1 66.55 3.85 -28.36
C GLY A 1 65.49 3.28 -29.27
N ILE A 2 64.20 3.35 -28.87
CA ILE A 2 63.06 3.04 -29.71
C ILE A 2 62.16 4.30 -29.62
N PRO A 3 61.75 4.91 -30.74
CA PRO A 3 61.04 6.20 -30.74
C PRO A 3 59.54 6.03 -30.42
N MET A 4 59.05 6.95 -29.60
CA MET A 4 57.65 7.13 -29.35
C MET A 4 56.89 7.61 -30.61
N LYS A 5 55.84 6.91 -31.02
CA LYS A 5 54.91 7.36 -32.04
C LYS A 5 53.74 8.10 -31.39
N ASN A 6 53.46 9.26 -31.96
CA ASN A 6 52.40 10.19 -31.67
C ASN A 6 51.03 9.53 -31.60
N ILE A 7 50.28 9.74 -30.50
CA ILE A 7 48.88 9.44 -30.42
C ILE A 7 48.12 10.75 -30.66
N THR A 8 47.45 10.80 -31.78
CA THR A 8 46.58 11.92 -32.19
C THR A 8 45.28 11.85 -31.39
N LEU A 9 45.00 12.87 -30.60
CA LEU A 9 43.75 13.00 -29.86
C LEU A 9 42.61 13.36 -30.81
N LEU A 10 41.68 12.43 -31.03
CA LEU A 10 40.44 12.68 -31.73
C LEU A 10 39.48 13.40 -30.82
N LYS A 11 39.22 14.69 -31.09
CA LYS A 11 38.19 15.46 -30.37
C LYS A 11 36.81 15.05 -30.87
N ALA A 12 36.09 14.27 -30.08
CA ALA A 12 34.67 14.04 -30.32
C ALA A 12 33.88 15.29 -29.86
N LYS A 13 33.18 15.93 -30.81
CA LYS A 13 32.21 16.95 -30.53
C LYS A 13 30.97 16.30 -29.90
N VAL A 14 30.74 16.55 -28.62
CA VAL A 14 29.49 16.22 -27.95
C VAL A 14 28.46 17.26 -28.39
N GLY A 15 27.55 16.87 -29.25
CA GLY A 15 26.35 17.64 -29.57
C GLY A 15 25.39 17.55 -28.40
N ILE A 16 25.11 18.68 -27.76
CA ILE A 16 24.05 18.79 -26.77
C ILE A 16 22.73 18.74 -27.53
N LEU A 17 22.04 17.62 -27.47
CA LEU A 17 20.65 17.51 -27.90
C LEU A 17 19.80 18.04 -26.72
N ALA A 18 19.30 19.26 -26.87
CA ALA A 18 18.30 19.79 -25.94
C ALA A 18 16.99 19.02 -26.17
N VAL A 19 16.73 18.04 -25.32
CA VAL A 19 15.40 17.43 -25.23
C VAL A 19 14.51 18.41 -24.45
N SER A 20 13.67 19.12 -25.20
CA SER A 20 12.63 19.96 -24.63
C SER A 20 11.70 19.09 -23.78
N CYS A 21 11.63 19.43 -22.52
CA CYS A 21 10.66 18.89 -21.57
C CYS A 21 9.26 19.34 -22.04
N LEU A 22 8.57 18.50 -22.84
CA LEU A 22 7.15 18.70 -23.12
C LEU A 22 6.41 18.26 -21.86
N SER A 23 5.93 19.25 -21.13
CA SER A 23 5.02 19.11 -20.02
C SER A 23 3.77 18.35 -20.46
N ILE A 24 3.55 17.15 -19.89
CA ILE A 24 2.27 16.43 -19.92
C ILE A 24 1.32 17.15 -18.94
N THR A 25 0.82 18.29 -19.34
CA THR A 25 -0.21 19.07 -18.65
C THR A 25 -1.40 19.33 -19.57
N ALA A 26 -1.87 18.31 -20.27
CA ALA A 26 -3.06 18.48 -21.11
C ALA A 26 -3.80 17.16 -21.29
N LEU A 27 -4.40 16.63 -20.21
CA LEU A 27 -5.48 15.64 -20.33
C LEU A 27 -6.49 15.74 -19.17
N PHE A 28 -6.76 16.94 -18.65
CA PHE A 28 -7.87 17.18 -17.73
C PHE A 28 -8.57 18.51 -18.07
N ALA A 29 -9.06 18.62 -19.30
CA ALA A 29 -9.97 19.69 -19.65
C ALA A 29 -10.77 19.31 -20.88
N CYS A 30 -11.77 18.46 -20.71
CA CYS A 30 -12.99 18.40 -21.53
C CYS A 30 -14.02 17.60 -20.74
N VAL A 31 -14.57 18.20 -19.70
CA VAL A 31 -15.88 17.83 -19.20
C VAL A 31 -16.80 18.99 -19.54
N ASP A 32 -17.61 18.76 -20.53
CA ASP A 32 -18.65 19.65 -21.01
C ASP A 32 -19.60 19.99 -19.87
N LYS A 33 -19.82 21.29 -19.62
CA LYS A 33 -20.64 21.81 -18.52
C LYS A 33 -22.14 21.75 -18.77
N ASP A 34 -22.59 21.25 -19.93
CA ASP A 34 -23.98 21.34 -20.34
C ASP A 34 -24.77 20.03 -20.37
N ALA A 35 -24.28 18.96 -19.73
CA ALA A 35 -25.03 17.70 -19.57
C ALA A 35 -25.57 17.54 -18.15
N ARG A 36 -26.33 18.50 -17.66
CA ARG A 36 -27.16 18.38 -16.45
C ARG A 36 -28.61 18.63 -16.77
N SER A 37 -29.24 17.68 -17.42
CA SER A 37 -30.68 17.44 -17.28
C SER A 37 -30.98 16.07 -17.91
N ASP A 38 -31.77 15.26 -17.20
CA ASP A 38 -32.41 13.99 -17.63
C ASP A 38 -31.60 12.69 -17.42
N LEU A 39 -31.27 12.38 -16.16
CA LEU A 39 -31.21 10.99 -15.74
C LEU A 39 -31.78 10.87 -14.33
N SER A 40 -33.08 10.62 -14.31
CA SER A 40 -33.77 10.08 -13.13
C SER A 40 -33.36 8.62 -12.96
N PRO A 41 -32.79 8.20 -11.82
CA PRO A 41 -32.44 6.80 -11.61
C PRO A 41 -33.66 6.04 -11.11
N ASN A 42 -34.35 5.35 -11.98
CA ASN A 42 -35.14 4.18 -11.58
C ASN A 42 -34.17 3.02 -11.39
N LEU A 43 -33.58 2.92 -10.20
CA LEU A 43 -32.90 1.71 -9.74
C LEU A 43 -33.96 0.74 -9.23
N PRO A 44 -33.97 -0.52 -9.67
CA PRO A 44 -34.79 -1.56 -9.05
C PRO A 44 -34.29 -1.74 -7.60
N THR A 45 -35.22 -1.70 -6.66
CA THR A 45 -34.96 -2.11 -5.28
C THR A 45 -34.82 -3.62 -5.28
N ASP A 46 -33.58 -4.12 -5.30
CA ASP A 46 -33.31 -5.51 -4.99
C ASP A 46 -33.61 -5.75 -3.51
N GLN A 47 -34.74 -6.44 -3.30
CA GLN A 47 -35.00 -7.05 -2.01
C GLN A 47 -33.96 -8.15 -1.76
N ALA A 48 -33.05 -7.90 -0.84
CA ALA A 48 -32.16 -8.93 -0.32
C ALA A 48 -33.01 -10.01 0.34
N GLN A 49 -33.16 -11.16 -0.31
CA GLN A 49 -33.64 -12.37 0.33
C GLN A 49 -32.55 -12.86 1.28
N ASN A 50 -32.84 -12.79 2.58
CA ASN A 50 -32.08 -13.46 3.62
C ASN A 50 -32.14 -14.97 3.40
N GLY A 51 -31.12 -15.52 2.77
CA GLY A 51 -30.86 -16.96 2.74
C GLY A 51 -30.19 -17.35 4.05
N ASP A 52 -30.98 -17.98 4.91
CA ASP A 52 -30.51 -18.66 6.12
C ASP A 52 -29.61 -19.85 5.70
N PHE A 53 -28.30 -19.70 5.81
CA PHE A 53 -27.36 -20.83 5.74
C PHE A 53 -27.07 -21.29 7.15
N GLY A 54 -27.82 -22.31 7.57
CA GLY A 54 -27.61 -22.99 8.84
C GLY A 54 -26.19 -23.47 9.01
N ASP A 55 -25.56 -22.97 10.06
CA ASP A 55 -24.27 -23.43 10.58
C ASP A 55 -24.45 -24.86 11.17
N GLN A 56 -23.82 -25.86 10.53
CA GLN A 56 -23.64 -27.20 11.08
C GLN A 56 -22.17 -27.55 11.01
N GLY A 57 -21.43 -27.30 12.09
CA GLY A 57 -20.04 -27.74 12.17
C GLY A 57 -19.33 -27.33 13.45
N GLY A 58 -19.65 -27.99 14.58
CA GLY A 58 -18.93 -27.76 15.84
C GLY A 58 -17.49 -28.25 15.76
N GLY A 59 -16.57 -27.32 15.94
CA GLY A 59 -15.17 -27.57 16.26
C GLY A 59 -14.72 -26.46 17.21
N SER A 60 -14.50 -26.81 18.46
CA SER A 60 -14.04 -25.88 19.50
C SER A 60 -12.59 -25.47 19.24
N ASP A 61 -12.40 -24.46 18.43
CA ASP A 61 -11.11 -23.77 18.36
C ASP A 61 -11.14 -22.62 19.40
N GLN A 62 -10.51 -22.88 20.54
CA GLN A 62 -10.27 -21.87 21.58
C GLN A 62 -9.13 -20.94 21.13
N GLY A 63 -9.18 -20.47 19.89
CA GLY A 63 -8.34 -19.41 19.37
C GLY A 63 -8.76 -18.07 19.99
N LEU A 64 -7.81 -17.32 20.47
CA LEU A 64 -7.97 -15.95 20.97
C LEU A 64 -8.95 -15.17 20.06
N SER A 65 -10.19 -15.03 20.54
CA SER A 65 -11.18 -14.20 19.85
C SER A 65 -10.78 -12.73 20.09
N PHE A 66 -10.17 -12.15 19.07
CA PHE A 66 -10.00 -10.72 19.09
C PHE A 66 -11.39 -10.06 18.92
N PRO A 67 -11.68 -8.99 19.66
CA PRO A 67 -12.94 -8.29 19.48
C PRO A 67 -13.01 -7.82 18.01
N VAL A 68 -14.01 -8.32 17.29
CA VAL A 68 -14.33 -7.84 15.94
C VAL A 68 -14.92 -6.44 16.13
N PHE A 69 -14.13 -5.42 15.89
CA PHE A 69 -14.59 -4.04 15.87
C PHE A 69 -15.25 -3.68 14.53
N ASP A 70 -16.18 -4.51 14.09
CA ASP A 70 -17.03 -4.17 12.95
C ASP A 70 -18.21 -3.33 13.47
N ASP A 71 -18.14 -2.05 13.23
CA ASP A 71 -19.22 -1.11 13.56
C ASP A 71 -20.25 -0.98 12.40
N GLY A 72 -20.13 -1.83 11.37
CA GLY A 72 -20.97 -1.79 10.17
C GLY A 72 -20.70 -0.57 9.28
N VAL A 73 -19.72 0.26 9.63
CA VAL A 73 -19.36 1.47 8.90
C VAL A 73 -18.15 1.23 8.02
N LEU A 74 -18.20 1.67 6.77
CA LEU A 74 -17.05 1.61 5.87
C LEU A 74 -15.85 2.36 6.46
N ALA A 75 -14.66 1.87 6.18
CA ALA A 75 -13.40 2.53 6.55
C ALA A 75 -13.36 4.00 6.09
N PHE A 76 -13.88 4.24 4.89
CA PHE A 76 -14.09 5.56 4.28
C PHE A 76 -15.04 5.40 3.07
N PRO A 77 -15.64 6.46 2.55
CA PRO A 77 -16.45 6.38 1.32
C PRO A 77 -15.62 5.82 0.14
N GLY A 78 -16.10 4.73 -0.45
CA GLY A 78 -15.40 4.03 -1.54
C GLY A 78 -14.43 2.92 -1.09
N ALA A 79 -14.44 2.54 0.19
CA ALA A 79 -13.77 1.33 0.66
C ALA A 79 -14.50 0.08 0.15
N GLU A 80 -13.75 -0.85 -0.45
CA GLU A 80 -14.28 -2.07 -1.09
C GLU A 80 -13.61 -3.33 -0.54
N GLY A 81 -14.20 -4.47 -0.83
CA GLY A 81 -13.64 -5.78 -0.57
C GLY A 81 -13.65 -6.21 0.91
N TYR A 82 -12.87 -7.22 1.20
CA TYR A 82 -12.84 -7.86 2.53
C TYR A 82 -12.38 -6.93 3.66
N GLY A 83 -11.51 -5.97 3.38
CA GLY A 83 -11.00 -5.00 4.36
C GLY A 83 -11.84 -3.72 4.49
N LYS A 84 -12.99 -3.63 3.82
CA LYS A 84 -13.78 -2.39 3.72
C LYS A 84 -14.29 -1.85 5.04
N ASN A 85 -14.44 -2.70 6.04
CA ASN A 85 -14.97 -2.33 7.36
C ASN A 85 -13.86 -2.09 8.40
N ALA A 86 -12.59 -2.01 7.99
CA ALA A 86 -11.53 -1.63 8.91
C ALA A 86 -11.86 -0.31 9.63
N THR A 87 -11.83 -0.32 10.95
CA THR A 87 -12.20 0.86 11.76
C THR A 87 -11.01 1.78 12.03
N GLY A 88 -9.79 1.27 11.89
CA GLY A 88 -8.60 2.03 12.25
C GLY A 88 -8.63 2.48 13.71
N ALA A 89 -8.35 3.74 13.94
CA ALA A 89 -8.35 4.30 15.28
C ALA A 89 -9.72 4.85 15.75
N ARG A 90 -10.77 4.83 14.89
CA ARG A 90 -12.02 5.57 15.18
C ARG A 90 -12.83 5.02 16.36
N THR A 91 -12.71 3.73 16.64
CA THR A 91 -13.50 3.06 17.71
C THR A 91 -12.81 3.04 19.07
N GLY A 92 -11.56 3.50 19.17
CA GLY A 92 -10.78 3.44 20.39
C GLY A 92 -11.11 4.53 21.39
N GLU A 93 -11.30 4.15 22.64
CA GLU A 93 -11.23 5.09 23.76
C GLU A 93 -9.78 5.58 23.90
N GLY A 94 -9.59 6.88 24.12
CA GLY A 94 -8.26 7.47 24.22
C GLY A 94 -7.51 7.59 22.88
N ARG A 95 -8.21 7.54 21.75
CA ARG A 95 -7.59 7.80 20.45
C ARG A 95 -6.96 9.18 20.39
N GLU A 96 -5.82 9.25 19.75
CA GLU A 96 -5.00 10.44 19.62
C GLU A 96 -4.86 10.83 18.15
N ILE A 97 -4.97 12.11 17.83
CA ILE A 97 -4.50 12.64 16.55
C ILE A 97 -3.02 12.96 16.74
N TYR A 98 -2.18 12.25 16.01
CA TYR A 98 -0.73 12.45 16.05
C TYR A 98 -0.25 13.14 14.78
N HIS A 99 0.44 14.27 14.95
CA HIS A 99 0.98 15.07 13.87
C HIS A 99 2.43 14.70 13.59
N VAL A 100 2.70 14.29 12.34
CA VAL A 100 4.07 14.12 11.85
C VAL A 100 4.56 15.49 11.43
N THR A 101 5.48 16.04 12.19
CA THR A 101 5.94 17.44 12.09
C THR A 101 7.33 17.59 11.50
N ASN A 102 8.03 16.49 11.25
CA ASN A 102 9.37 16.50 10.66
C ASN A 102 9.62 15.25 9.80
N LEU A 103 10.70 15.31 9.00
CA LEU A 103 11.11 14.24 8.08
C LEU A 103 12.21 13.34 8.65
N ASN A 104 12.48 13.40 9.94
CA ASN A 104 13.46 12.54 10.60
C ASN A 104 12.98 11.08 10.59
N ASP A 105 13.95 10.15 10.57
CA ASP A 105 13.61 8.72 10.68
C ASP A 105 13.03 8.37 12.04
N ALA A 106 13.50 8.99 13.13
CA ALA A 106 13.08 8.68 14.49
C ALA A 106 13.03 9.92 15.38
N GLY A 107 12.52 9.76 16.59
CA GLY A 107 12.35 10.82 17.58
C GLY A 107 10.97 11.48 17.52
N PRO A 108 10.70 12.39 18.46
CA PRO A 108 9.39 13.04 18.56
C PRO A 108 8.98 13.76 17.26
N GLY A 109 7.73 13.59 16.86
CA GLY A 109 7.19 14.18 15.63
C GLY A 109 7.57 13.46 14.34
N SER A 110 8.35 12.38 14.39
CA SER A 110 8.66 11.54 13.21
C SER A 110 7.52 10.56 12.90
N PHE A 111 7.50 10.04 11.66
CA PHE A 111 6.56 8.99 11.28
C PHE A 111 6.75 7.71 12.10
N ARG A 112 7.99 7.32 12.41
CA ARG A 112 8.29 6.15 13.24
C ARG A 112 7.73 6.30 14.65
N ASP A 113 7.80 7.49 15.23
CA ASP A 113 7.16 7.76 16.52
C ASP A 113 5.62 7.76 16.40
N ALA A 114 5.09 8.33 15.33
CA ALA A 114 3.66 8.32 15.06
C ALA A 114 3.06 6.91 15.10
N VAL A 115 3.69 5.95 14.42
CA VAL A 115 3.20 4.56 14.35
C VAL A 115 3.62 3.69 15.54
N SER A 116 4.33 4.22 16.53
CA SER A 116 4.85 3.44 17.68
C SER A 116 3.76 2.96 18.64
N LYS A 117 2.59 3.59 18.65
CA LYS A 117 1.46 3.30 19.55
C LYS A 117 0.17 3.01 18.77
N PRO A 118 -0.68 2.10 19.27
CA PRO A 118 -2.02 1.90 18.73
C PRO A 118 -2.92 3.12 18.97
N TRP A 119 -4.11 3.11 18.37
CA TRP A 119 -5.17 4.10 18.55
C TRP A 119 -4.79 5.52 18.13
N ARG A 120 -3.93 5.63 17.11
CA ARG A 120 -3.56 6.93 16.53
C ARG A 120 -4.18 7.15 15.16
N ILE A 121 -4.73 8.35 14.99
CA ILE A 121 -5.02 8.94 13.68
C ILE A 121 -3.80 9.78 13.33
N ILE A 122 -3.06 9.35 12.32
CA ILE A 122 -1.76 9.91 11.95
C ILE A 122 -1.95 10.82 10.75
N VAL A 123 -1.65 12.09 10.96
CA VAL A 123 -1.70 13.16 9.97
C VAL A 123 -0.31 13.78 9.77
N PHE A 124 -0.09 14.41 8.62
CA PHE A 124 1.21 14.96 8.27
C PHE A 124 1.11 16.49 8.09
N ASP A 125 1.89 17.22 8.84
CA ASP A 125 2.03 18.68 8.73
C ASP A 125 3.21 19.06 7.80
N VAL A 126 3.97 18.08 7.34
CA VAL A 126 5.14 18.23 6.47
C VAL A 126 5.00 17.36 5.23
N SER A 127 5.67 17.74 4.17
CA SER A 127 5.82 16.95 2.94
C SER A 127 7.29 16.71 2.62
N GLY A 128 7.56 15.64 1.88
CA GLY A 128 8.91 15.32 1.43
C GLY A 128 9.28 13.86 1.63
N VAL A 129 10.59 13.61 1.70
CA VAL A 129 11.15 12.26 1.79
C VAL A 129 11.67 12.00 3.19
N ILE A 130 11.08 11.02 3.86
CA ILE A 130 11.60 10.47 5.11
C ILE A 130 12.57 9.35 4.72
N LYS A 131 13.87 9.57 4.94
CA LYS A 131 14.89 8.55 4.73
C LYS A 131 14.96 7.66 5.95
N LEU A 132 14.41 6.46 5.82
CA LEU A 132 14.39 5.45 6.88
C LEU A 132 15.79 4.85 7.10
N SER A 133 16.06 4.45 8.33
CA SER A 133 17.17 3.56 8.68
C SER A 133 16.90 2.13 8.17
N LYS A 134 17.83 1.22 8.45
CA LYS A 134 17.68 -0.19 8.08
C LYS A 134 16.57 -0.92 8.85
N ASP A 135 16.12 -0.37 9.98
CA ASP A 135 15.09 -0.99 10.79
C ASP A 135 13.71 -0.79 10.15
N PRO A 136 12.89 -1.84 10.06
CA PRO A 136 11.54 -1.71 9.55
C PRO A 136 10.71 -0.69 10.34
N VAL A 137 9.86 0.05 9.66
CA VAL A 137 8.76 0.77 10.31
C VAL A 137 7.62 -0.23 10.50
N VAL A 138 7.31 -0.55 11.76
CA VAL A 138 6.28 -1.53 12.10
C VAL A 138 5.02 -0.81 12.55
N LEU A 139 3.95 -0.97 11.77
CA LEU A 139 2.62 -0.44 12.10
C LEU A 139 2.02 -1.22 13.27
N LYS A 140 1.27 -0.53 14.10
CA LYS A 140 0.55 -1.13 15.23
C LYS A 140 -0.94 -1.26 14.90
N SER A 141 -1.62 -2.12 15.65
CA SER A 141 -3.07 -2.28 15.51
C SER A 141 -3.83 -0.98 15.76
N ASN A 142 -5.00 -0.88 15.17
CA ASN A 142 -5.92 0.23 15.39
C ASN A 142 -5.31 1.60 15.05
N GLN A 143 -4.71 1.70 13.88
CA GLN A 143 -4.17 2.96 13.35
C GLN A 143 -4.90 3.39 12.09
N THR A 144 -5.06 4.71 11.94
CA THR A 144 -5.51 5.34 10.70
C THR A 144 -4.42 6.29 10.21
N ILE A 145 -3.81 5.98 9.07
CA ILE A 145 -2.70 6.75 8.49
C ILE A 145 -3.21 7.49 7.27
N LEU A 146 -3.16 8.81 7.29
CA LEU A 146 -3.76 9.70 6.30
C LEU A 146 -2.68 10.49 5.55
N GLY A 147 -1.95 9.83 4.64
CA GLY A 147 -0.87 10.44 3.87
C GLY A 147 -1.29 11.63 3.01
N HIS A 148 -2.57 11.72 2.64
CA HIS A 148 -3.12 12.85 1.88
C HIS A 148 -3.27 14.16 2.68
N THR A 149 -3.04 14.13 3.98
CA THR A 149 -2.98 15.35 4.81
C THR A 149 -1.66 16.09 4.65
N ALA A 150 -0.63 15.42 4.14
CA ALA A 150 0.65 16.06 3.87
C ALA A 150 0.50 17.17 2.82
N PRO A 151 1.07 18.35 3.06
CA PRO A 151 1.01 19.46 2.09
C PRO A 151 1.80 19.14 0.80
N GLY A 152 1.58 19.94 -0.23
CA GLY A 152 2.32 19.89 -1.50
C GLY A 152 2.33 18.50 -2.12
N ASP A 153 3.52 17.98 -2.42
CA ASP A 153 3.69 16.69 -3.11
C ASP A 153 3.50 15.46 -2.20
N GLY A 154 3.12 15.65 -0.95
CA GLY A 154 2.86 14.55 -0.02
C GLY A 154 4.12 13.91 0.56
N ILE A 155 4.00 12.67 1.06
CA ILE A 155 5.07 12.01 1.83
C ILE A 155 5.60 10.76 1.13
N VAL A 156 6.92 10.57 1.19
CA VAL A 156 7.62 9.37 0.69
C VAL A 156 8.44 8.75 1.82
N LEU A 157 8.27 7.46 2.03
CA LEU A 157 9.12 6.64 2.90
C LEU A 157 10.18 5.97 2.03
N TYR A 158 11.44 6.33 2.19
CA TYR A 158 12.55 5.87 1.35
C TYR A 158 13.58 5.09 2.15
N ASN A 159 14.23 4.13 1.48
CA ASN A 159 15.37 3.35 1.99
C ASN A 159 15.01 2.43 3.17
N GLY A 160 13.75 2.01 3.28
CA GLY A 160 13.34 1.13 4.36
C GLY A 160 12.09 0.33 4.03
N ARG A 161 11.82 -0.65 4.87
CA ARG A 161 10.63 -1.49 4.84
C ARG A 161 9.53 -0.93 5.73
N VAL A 162 8.29 -1.05 5.28
CA VAL A 162 7.10 -0.86 6.13
C VAL A 162 6.44 -2.21 6.35
N SER A 163 6.18 -2.57 7.61
CA SER A 163 5.55 -3.85 7.96
C SER A 163 4.25 -3.63 8.71
N ALA A 164 3.19 -4.22 8.23
CA ALA A 164 1.91 -4.33 8.94
C ALA A 164 1.69 -5.73 9.54
N SER A 165 2.74 -6.55 9.57
CA SER A 165 2.66 -7.91 10.13
C SER A 165 2.34 -7.88 11.62
N GLY A 166 1.37 -8.70 12.03
CA GLY A 166 0.88 -8.80 13.40
C GLY A 166 -0.08 -7.67 13.81
N ALA A 167 -0.33 -6.70 12.94
CA ALA A 167 -1.30 -5.66 13.21
C ALA A 167 -2.73 -6.11 12.86
N GLN A 168 -3.69 -5.43 13.44
CA GLN A 168 -5.10 -5.59 13.14
C GLN A 168 -5.75 -4.22 12.99
N ASN A 169 -6.77 -4.18 12.16
CA ASN A 169 -7.64 -3.02 12.07
C ASN A 169 -6.88 -1.75 11.66
N LEU A 170 -6.33 -1.78 10.43
CA LEU A 170 -5.56 -0.67 9.88
C LEU A 170 -6.27 -0.01 8.70
N ILE A 171 -6.21 1.31 8.67
CA ILE A 171 -6.51 2.12 7.50
C ILE A 171 -5.24 2.85 7.09
N VAL A 172 -4.72 2.55 5.90
CA VAL A 172 -3.49 3.16 5.38
C VAL A 172 -3.81 3.81 4.03
N ARG A 173 -3.68 5.12 3.94
CA ARG A 173 -4.03 5.85 2.73
C ARG A 173 -2.93 6.82 2.29
N TYR A 174 -2.70 6.87 0.97
CA TYR A 174 -1.84 7.83 0.29
C TYR A 174 -0.37 7.82 0.77
N LEU A 175 0.15 6.66 1.16
CA LEU A 175 1.59 6.50 1.42
C LEU A 175 2.34 6.08 0.15
N ARG A 176 3.52 6.64 -0.01
CA ARG A 176 4.47 6.24 -1.04
C ARG A 176 5.68 5.58 -0.39
N ILE A 177 5.84 4.28 -0.61
CA ILE A 177 6.91 3.45 -0.05
C ILE A 177 7.88 3.12 -1.17
N ARG A 178 9.13 3.50 -1.00
CA ARG A 178 10.25 3.37 -1.94
C ARG A 178 11.41 2.71 -1.22
N MET A 179 11.44 1.37 -1.17
CA MET A 179 12.52 0.68 -0.46
C MET A 179 13.89 1.07 -1.02
N GLY A 180 14.12 0.83 -2.30
CA GLY A 180 15.33 1.27 -2.99
C GLY A 180 16.52 0.32 -2.88
N ALA A 181 17.49 0.50 -3.77
CA ALA A 181 18.65 -0.39 -3.92
C ALA A 181 19.64 -0.34 -2.75
N ALA A 182 19.63 0.73 -1.98
CA ALA A 182 20.54 0.89 -0.83
C ALA A 182 20.10 0.09 0.41
N TYR A 183 18.89 -0.48 0.41
CA TYR A 183 18.46 -1.39 1.48
C TYR A 183 19.37 -2.65 1.50
N PRO A 184 19.86 -3.08 2.66
CA PRO A 184 20.96 -4.06 2.71
C PRO A 184 20.58 -5.50 2.34
N SER A 185 19.29 -5.85 2.40
CA SER A 185 18.81 -7.19 2.05
C SER A 185 18.10 -7.20 0.71
N ASP A 186 18.35 -8.24 -0.09
CA ASP A 186 17.68 -8.51 -1.36
C ASP A 186 16.59 -9.61 -1.26
N GLN A 187 16.20 -9.94 -0.04
CA GLN A 187 15.15 -10.93 0.27
C GLN A 187 14.09 -10.34 1.19
N VAL A 188 13.74 -9.06 0.95
CA VAL A 188 12.80 -8.33 1.82
C VAL A 188 11.87 -7.48 0.97
N ASP A 189 10.59 -7.57 1.27
CA ASP A 189 9.53 -6.79 0.64
C ASP A 189 9.58 -5.33 1.07
N ALA A 190 9.22 -4.43 0.18
CA ALA A 190 9.09 -3.02 0.52
C ALA A 190 7.96 -2.78 1.53
N CYS A 191 6.87 -3.51 1.39
CA CYS A 191 5.75 -3.49 2.33
C CYS A 191 5.12 -4.89 2.42
N GLY A 192 4.55 -5.26 3.57
CA GLY A 192 3.90 -6.56 3.65
C GLY A 192 3.17 -6.84 4.96
N VAL A 193 2.36 -7.91 4.90
CA VAL A 193 1.54 -8.44 5.97
C VAL A 193 1.77 -9.95 6.07
N ALA A 194 2.44 -10.41 7.11
CA ALA A 194 2.62 -11.85 7.35
C ALA A 194 1.53 -12.44 8.27
N ASN A 195 1.01 -11.63 9.16
CA ASN A 195 -0.07 -12.00 10.08
C ASN A 195 -0.95 -10.79 10.33
N GLY A 196 -2.19 -10.99 10.71
CA GLY A 196 -3.08 -9.89 11.06
C GLY A 196 -4.35 -9.85 10.24
N ALA A 197 -5.24 -8.89 10.54
CA ALA A 197 -6.56 -8.86 9.97
C ALA A 197 -7.15 -7.45 9.84
N ASP A 198 -8.23 -7.35 9.05
CA ASP A 198 -9.09 -6.17 8.97
C ASP A 198 -8.32 -4.91 8.57
N MET A 199 -7.70 -4.96 7.39
CA MET A 199 -6.83 -3.88 6.90
C MET A 199 -7.26 -3.41 5.52
N ILE A 200 -7.11 -2.11 5.29
CA ILE A 200 -7.25 -1.53 3.96
C ILE A 200 -6.10 -0.59 3.63
N PHE A 201 -5.47 -0.85 2.47
CA PHE A 201 -4.46 0.00 1.86
C PHE A 201 -5.08 0.66 0.63
N ASP A 202 -5.13 1.97 0.61
CA ASP A 202 -5.83 2.72 -0.43
C ASP A 202 -5.00 3.89 -0.96
N HIS A 203 -4.95 4.06 -2.28
CA HIS A 203 -4.17 5.10 -2.96
C HIS A 203 -2.69 5.12 -2.52
N CYS A 204 -2.12 3.97 -2.24
CA CYS A 204 -0.72 3.83 -1.89
C CYS A 204 0.12 3.51 -3.14
N SER A 205 1.42 3.72 -3.05
CA SER A 205 2.33 3.16 -4.03
C SER A 205 3.52 2.50 -3.34
N MET A 206 3.69 1.21 -3.60
CA MET A 206 4.76 0.38 -3.07
C MET A 206 5.65 -0.02 -4.24
N THR A 207 6.86 0.54 -4.26
CA THR A 207 7.81 0.27 -5.35
C THR A 207 9.23 0.11 -4.84
N TRP A 208 10.09 -0.35 -5.75
CA TRP A 208 11.51 -0.55 -5.51
C TRP A 208 11.80 -1.59 -4.42
N GLY A 209 10.90 -2.59 -4.29
CA GLY A 209 11.13 -3.77 -3.46
C GLY A 209 12.34 -4.56 -3.96
N ARG A 210 13.07 -5.17 -3.04
CA ARG A 210 14.23 -6.01 -3.37
C ARG A 210 13.90 -7.51 -3.38
N ASP A 211 12.71 -7.84 -2.92
CA ASP A 211 11.98 -9.08 -3.16
C ASP A 211 10.63 -8.70 -3.75
N GLU A 212 9.57 -8.63 -2.99
CA GLU A 212 8.28 -8.11 -3.44
C GLU A 212 8.11 -6.62 -3.11
N CYS A 213 7.27 -5.96 -3.91
CA CYS A 213 6.86 -4.60 -3.62
C CYS A 213 5.79 -4.56 -2.53
N PHE A 214 4.81 -5.49 -2.57
CA PHE A 214 3.80 -5.65 -1.52
C PHE A 214 3.31 -7.08 -1.44
N SER A 215 3.42 -7.71 -0.26
CA SER A 215 2.95 -9.08 -0.07
C SER A 215 2.00 -9.25 1.10
N ILE A 216 1.01 -10.12 0.92
CA ILE A 216 0.22 -10.74 1.98
C ILE A 216 0.59 -12.22 1.94
N ASN A 217 1.36 -12.69 2.92
CA ASN A 217 1.89 -14.05 2.91
C ASN A 217 2.08 -14.58 4.33
N PRO A 218 1.25 -15.56 4.78
CA PRO A 218 1.35 -16.09 6.12
C PRO A 218 2.72 -16.73 6.38
N ASP A 219 3.29 -16.45 7.53
CA ASP A 219 4.57 -17.01 7.97
C ASP A 219 4.44 -18.20 8.94
N GLY A 220 3.21 -18.59 9.23
CA GLY A 220 2.91 -19.69 10.14
C GLY A 220 3.12 -19.39 11.64
N LYS A 221 3.41 -18.14 11.99
CA LYS A 221 3.73 -17.72 13.37
C LYS A 221 2.64 -16.88 14.02
N GLY A 222 1.39 -17.10 13.71
CA GLY A 222 0.31 -16.32 14.30
C GLY A 222 -0.96 -16.40 13.46
N THR A 223 -1.86 -15.44 13.65
CA THR A 223 -3.11 -15.40 12.90
C THR A 223 -2.84 -15.17 11.42
N ALA A 224 -3.25 -16.10 10.58
CA ALA A 224 -3.13 -15.96 9.13
C ALA A 224 -3.81 -14.67 8.65
N PRO A 225 -3.28 -14.01 7.62
CA PRO A 225 -3.87 -12.80 7.08
C PRO A 225 -5.31 -13.03 6.63
N LYS A 226 -6.24 -12.14 7.03
CA LYS A 226 -7.64 -12.18 6.61
C LYS A 226 -8.26 -10.78 6.51
N ASN A 227 -9.31 -10.67 5.73
CA ASN A 227 -10.06 -9.41 5.57
C ASN A 227 -9.14 -8.24 5.20
N ILE A 228 -8.32 -8.42 4.18
CA ILE A 228 -7.38 -7.39 3.74
C ILE A 228 -7.76 -6.92 2.34
N THR A 229 -7.82 -5.61 2.15
CA THR A 229 -7.99 -4.98 0.84
C THR A 229 -6.77 -4.14 0.49
N ILE A 230 -6.28 -4.27 -0.74
CA ILE A 230 -5.44 -3.28 -1.39
C ILE A 230 -6.17 -2.75 -2.61
N GLN A 231 -6.39 -1.43 -2.66
CA GLN A 231 -7.14 -0.81 -3.74
C GLN A 231 -6.52 0.49 -4.24
N ASN A 232 -6.83 0.86 -5.50
CA ASN A 232 -6.45 2.12 -6.13
C ASN A 232 -4.93 2.44 -6.00
N SER A 233 -4.10 1.41 -6.01
CA SER A 233 -2.68 1.52 -5.63
C SER A 233 -1.76 1.09 -6.77
N ILE A 234 -0.49 1.50 -6.68
CA ILE A 234 0.56 1.11 -7.61
C ILE A 234 1.52 0.15 -6.90
N ILE A 235 1.77 -1.01 -7.51
CA ILE A 235 2.69 -2.03 -7.00
C ILE A 235 3.65 -2.35 -8.14
N GLY A 236 4.87 -1.86 -8.05
CA GLY A 236 5.71 -1.97 -9.22
C GLY A 236 7.15 -1.56 -9.11
N GLN A 237 7.84 -1.61 -10.24
CA GLN A 237 9.24 -1.25 -10.35
C GLN A 237 10.12 -2.03 -9.36
N GLY A 238 9.84 -3.32 -9.20
CA GLY A 238 10.65 -4.19 -8.36
C GLY A 238 12.09 -4.23 -8.84
N LEU A 239 13.04 -4.20 -7.91
CA LEU A 239 14.46 -4.13 -8.22
C LEU A 239 15.08 -5.53 -8.37
N GLN A 240 16.11 -5.62 -9.20
CA GLN A 240 16.89 -6.85 -9.37
C GLN A 240 17.58 -7.25 -8.04
N ASN A 241 17.78 -8.54 -7.80
CA ASN A 241 17.61 -9.72 -8.66
C ASN A 241 16.18 -10.30 -8.64
N HIS A 242 15.36 -9.97 -7.65
CA HIS A 242 14.07 -10.61 -7.37
C HIS A 242 12.92 -9.61 -7.56
N SER A 243 12.89 -8.98 -8.71
CA SER A 243 11.89 -7.97 -9.09
C SER A 243 10.48 -8.56 -9.14
N CYS A 244 9.79 -8.58 -8.01
CA CYS A 244 8.45 -9.15 -7.88
C CYS A 244 7.41 -8.09 -7.47
N GLY A 245 6.20 -8.21 -8.00
CA GLY A 245 5.07 -7.39 -7.58
C GLY A 245 4.60 -7.78 -6.19
N GLY A 246 4.16 -9.02 -6.00
CA GLY A 246 3.78 -9.48 -4.66
C GLY A 246 3.15 -10.86 -4.59
N LEU A 247 3.17 -11.41 -3.40
CA LEU A 247 2.39 -12.58 -3.01
C LEU A 247 1.07 -12.10 -2.40
N MET A 248 -0.06 -12.65 -2.84
CA MET A 248 -1.38 -12.42 -2.25
C MET A 248 -1.94 -13.79 -1.84
N GLN A 249 -1.40 -14.29 -0.73
CA GLN A 249 -1.62 -15.65 -0.28
C GLN A 249 -2.32 -15.66 1.08
N THR A 250 -3.51 -16.24 1.08
CA THR A 250 -4.34 -16.43 2.28
C THR A 250 -4.83 -17.86 2.32
N ASP A 251 -5.47 -18.25 3.40
CA ASP A 251 -6.22 -19.51 3.47
C ASP A 251 -7.53 -19.40 2.70
N ILE A 252 -8.16 -20.54 2.44
CA ILE A 252 -9.42 -20.61 1.68
C ILE A 252 -10.61 -19.94 2.38
N SER A 253 -10.50 -19.71 3.69
CA SER A 253 -11.50 -19.03 4.52
C SER A 253 -11.21 -17.55 4.78
N ASN A 254 -10.02 -17.08 4.41
CA ASN A 254 -9.55 -15.74 4.75
C ASN A 254 -9.46 -14.87 3.50
N GLY A 255 -10.36 -13.89 3.41
CA GLY A 255 -10.50 -13.07 2.22
C GLY A 255 -9.41 -12.02 2.04
N CYS A 256 -8.93 -11.88 0.80
CA CYS A 256 -8.08 -10.78 0.37
C CYS A 256 -8.65 -10.18 -0.92
N THR A 257 -8.73 -8.87 -1.00
CA THR A 257 -9.21 -8.14 -2.19
C THR A 257 -8.10 -7.31 -2.79
N ILE A 258 -7.88 -7.50 -4.08
CA ILE A 258 -6.96 -6.72 -4.91
C ILE A 258 -7.84 -6.01 -5.95
N PHE A 259 -8.00 -4.67 -5.80
CA PHE A 259 -9.04 -3.94 -6.51
C PHE A 259 -8.54 -2.62 -7.11
N ARG A 260 -8.67 -2.45 -8.42
CA ARG A 260 -8.28 -1.23 -9.14
C ARG A 260 -6.81 -0.84 -8.93
N ASN A 261 -5.89 -1.80 -8.90
CA ASN A 261 -4.47 -1.52 -8.77
C ASN A 261 -3.77 -1.58 -10.12
N LEU A 262 -2.62 -0.93 -10.19
CA LEU A 262 -1.67 -1.07 -11.28
C LEU A 262 -0.46 -1.87 -10.81
N TYR A 263 -0.24 -3.04 -11.41
CA TYR A 263 1.02 -3.78 -11.32
C TYR A 263 1.86 -3.42 -12.54
N ILE A 264 3.03 -2.85 -12.32
CA ILE A 264 3.86 -2.30 -13.41
C ILE A 264 5.35 -2.60 -13.21
N ASP A 265 6.03 -2.95 -14.30
CA ASP A 265 7.49 -3.12 -14.35
C ASP A 265 8.03 -4.10 -13.27
N ASN A 266 7.34 -5.19 -13.05
CA ASN A 266 7.83 -6.29 -12.23
C ASN A 266 8.12 -7.51 -13.12
N LYS A 267 9.24 -8.15 -12.91
CA LYS A 267 9.63 -9.35 -13.66
C LYS A 267 8.62 -10.49 -13.50
N THR A 268 8.00 -10.63 -12.31
CA THR A 268 7.08 -11.72 -11.99
C THR A 268 6.16 -11.36 -10.81
N ARG A 269 5.26 -12.27 -10.46
CA ARG A 269 4.33 -12.15 -9.33
C ARG A 269 3.49 -10.86 -9.37
N ASN A 270 2.68 -10.70 -10.43
CA ASN A 270 1.83 -9.51 -10.68
C ASN A 270 0.31 -9.74 -10.46
N PRO A 271 -0.16 -10.18 -9.26
CA PRO A 271 0.52 -10.89 -8.17
C PRO A 271 0.52 -12.41 -8.36
N LYS A 272 1.21 -13.17 -7.49
CA LYS A 272 0.98 -14.60 -7.31
C LYS A 272 -0.08 -14.80 -6.23
N VAL A 273 -1.21 -15.39 -6.58
CA VAL A 273 -2.38 -15.55 -5.70
C VAL A 273 -2.54 -16.97 -5.18
N LYS A 274 -3.00 -17.11 -3.94
CA LYS A 274 -3.39 -18.38 -3.30
C LYS A 274 -4.46 -18.12 -2.26
N GLY A 275 -5.39 -19.08 -2.10
CA GLY A 275 -6.49 -18.98 -1.15
C GLY A 275 -7.66 -18.16 -1.67
N LEU A 276 -8.45 -17.57 -0.78
CA LEU A 276 -9.62 -16.79 -1.14
C LEU A 276 -9.23 -15.37 -1.54
N ASN A 277 -9.23 -15.10 -2.83
CA ASN A 277 -8.86 -13.80 -3.39
C ASN A 277 -9.94 -13.26 -4.33
N GLN A 278 -10.17 -11.95 -4.24
CA GLN A 278 -10.89 -11.18 -5.25
C GLN A 278 -9.88 -10.33 -6.02
N PHE A 279 -9.70 -10.61 -7.29
CA PHE A 279 -8.81 -9.85 -8.18
C PHE A 279 -9.65 -9.15 -9.23
N VAL A 280 -9.99 -7.87 -9.01
CA VAL A 280 -11.01 -7.16 -9.78
C VAL A 280 -10.51 -5.81 -10.29
N ASN A 281 -10.74 -5.53 -11.57
CA ASN A 281 -10.43 -4.25 -12.21
C ASN A 281 -8.98 -3.78 -12.06
N ASN A 282 -8.04 -4.70 -11.97
CA ASN A 282 -6.62 -4.37 -11.94
C ASN A 282 -6.03 -4.31 -13.36
N VAL A 283 -4.98 -3.54 -13.49
CA VAL A 283 -4.15 -3.50 -14.70
C VAL A 283 -2.79 -4.14 -14.39
N VAL A 284 -2.36 -5.05 -15.23
CA VAL A 284 -1.00 -5.61 -15.19
C VAL A 284 -0.31 -5.17 -16.47
N TYR A 285 0.75 -4.42 -16.33
CA TYR A 285 1.54 -3.89 -17.44
C TYR A 285 3.02 -4.14 -17.19
N ASN A 286 3.69 -4.73 -18.20
CA ASN A 286 5.11 -5.06 -18.11
C ASN A 286 5.79 -4.95 -19.48
#